data_f951e82ec94c54a3d7d6cf17453ca6c7
#
_entry.id   f951e82ec94c54a3d7d6cf17453ca6c7
#
_cell.length_a   1.000
_cell.length_b   1.000
_cell.length_c   1.000
_cell.angle_alpha   90.00
_cell.angle_beta   90.00
_cell.angle_gamma   90.00
#
_symmetry.space_group_name_H-M   'P 1'
#
loop_
_entity.id
_entity.type
_entity.pdbx_description
1 polymer ?
#
loop_
_entity_poly.entity_id
_entity_poly.type
_entity_poly.pdbx_seq_one_letter_code
_entity_poly.pdbx_strand_id
1 'polypeptide(L)'
;MLLREVGEDPRKRRDRLEIIAVMLNAARVRVRKTQIMYEAGLSSAQLTDYLSFLIRLGLLEASKKNEKLIYKTTAKGKRYVKEYEEIKHLLRKSTEHGITDLSPPYSFPKRSA
;
A
#
# COMPACT_ATOMS: atom_id res chain seq x y z
N MET A 1 -8.20 1.37 21.48
CA MET A 1 -8.28 1.17 21.00
C MET A 1 -8.09 0.63 20.72
N LEU A 2 -8.12 0.68 20.63
CA LEU A 2 -8.16 0.26 20.07
C LEU A 2 -8.40 0.07 19.73
N LEU A 3 -8.67 0.39 19.57
CA LEU A 3 -9.12 0.16 18.98
C LEU A 3 -9.29 0.34 18.36
N ARG A 4 -9.19 1.04 18.20
CA ARG A 4 -9.37 1.18 17.41
C ARG A 4 -9.18 0.51 16.62
N GLU A 5 -8.87 0.41 16.27
CA GLU A 5 -8.80 -0.39 15.49
C GLU A 5 -9.48 -1.50 15.63
N VAL A 6 -9.87 -1.60 16.44
CA VAL A 6 -10.61 -2.63 16.75
C VAL A 6 -11.96 -2.59 16.18
N GLY A 7 -12.63 -1.61 16.30
CA GLY A 7 -13.95 -1.54 15.80
C GLY A 7 -14.01 -1.41 14.31
N GLU A 8 -12.91 -1.52 13.72
CA GLU A 8 -12.81 -1.29 12.32
C GLU A 8 -13.31 -2.46 11.50
N ASP A 9 -14.03 -2.18 10.44
CA ASP A 9 -14.52 -3.19 9.54
C ASP A 9 -13.35 -3.80 8.80
N PRO A 10 -13.10 -5.08 8.96
CA PRO A 10 -11.93 -5.70 8.31
C PRO A 10 -11.94 -5.52 6.81
N ARG A 11 -13.10 -5.43 6.20
CA ARG A 11 -13.15 -5.29 4.77
C ARG A 11 -12.69 -3.93 4.29
N LYS A 12 -12.66 -2.97 5.19
CA LYS A 12 -12.23 -1.63 4.84
C LYS A 12 -10.81 -1.35 5.26
N ARG A 13 -10.22 -2.27 5.94
CA ARG A 13 -8.84 -2.09 6.35
C ARG A 13 -7.94 -2.29 5.16
N ARG A 14 -6.99 -1.43 5.06
CA ARG A 14 -5.95 -1.63 4.08
C ARG A 14 -4.77 -2.21 4.80
N ASP A 15 -4.21 -3.26 4.26
CA ASP A 15 -3.02 -3.76 4.87
C ASP A 15 -1.84 -2.88 4.44
N ARG A 16 -0.73 -3.12 5.07
CA ARG A 16 0.44 -2.29 4.85
C ARG A 16 0.92 -2.35 3.42
N LEU A 17 0.86 -3.52 2.81
CA LEU A 17 1.31 -3.67 1.43
C LEU A 17 0.47 -2.84 0.48
N GLU A 18 -0.81 -2.78 0.72
CA GLU A 18 -1.69 -2.01 -0.12
C GLU A 18 -1.44 -0.52 0.05
N ILE A 19 -1.25 -0.08 1.30
CA ILE A 19 -0.98 1.32 1.55
C ILE A 19 0.30 1.75 0.84
N ILE A 20 1.32 0.92 0.91
CA ILE A 20 2.58 1.22 0.23
C ILE A 20 2.36 1.32 -1.27
N ALA A 21 1.58 0.40 -1.84
CA ALA A 21 1.32 0.42 -3.27
C ALA A 21 0.61 1.70 -3.67
N VAL A 22 -0.37 2.13 -2.87
CA VAL A 22 -1.10 3.35 -3.18
C VAL A 22 -0.17 4.55 -3.12
N MET A 23 0.68 4.61 -2.11
CA MET A 23 1.60 5.73 -1.97
C MET A 23 2.58 5.79 -3.15
N LEU A 24 3.14 4.65 -3.53
CA LEU A 24 4.10 4.63 -4.61
C LEU A 24 3.43 4.94 -5.95
N ASN A 25 2.19 4.53 -6.10
CA ASN A 25 1.45 4.84 -7.30
C ASN A 25 1.17 6.33 -7.38
N ALA A 26 0.83 6.95 -6.27
CA ALA A 26 0.57 8.37 -6.23
C ALA A 26 1.82 9.17 -6.59
N ALA A 27 2.99 8.66 -6.24
CA ALA A 27 4.24 9.37 -6.46
C ALA A 27 4.95 8.95 -7.76
N ARG A 28 4.27 8.28 -8.65
CA ARG A 28 4.87 7.94 -9.94
C ARG A 28 5.25 9.19 -10.70
N VAL A 29 4.49 10.23 -10.53
CA VAL A 29 4.91 11.54 -11.00
C VAL A 29 5.30 12.32 -9.77
N ARG A 30 6.04 13.37 -9.95
CA ARG A 30 6.50 14.16 -8.81
C ARG A 30 5.32 14.78 -8.11
N VAL A 31 5.20 14.54 -6.82
CA VAL A 31 4.09 15.07 -6.05
C VAL A 31 4.57 15.54 -4.70
N ARG A 32 3.76 16.33 -4.05
CA ARG A 32 4.02 16.78 -2.70
C ARG A 32 3.41 15.79 -1.73
N LYS A 33 3.86 15.83 -0.48
CA LYS A 33 3.41 14.84 0.48
C LYS A 33 1.90 14.90 0.73
N THR A 34 1.31 16.07 0.60
CA THR A 34 -0.13 16.19 0.82
C THR A 34 -0.92 15.38 -0.19
N GLN A 35 -0.42 15.30 -1.41
CA GLN A 35 -1.06 14.49 -2.43
C GLN A 35 -1.02 13.01 -2.05
N ILE A 36 0.14 12.57 -1.58
CA ILE A 36 0.26 11.19 -1.17
C ILE A 36 -0.64 10.90 0.02
N MET A 37 -0.67 11.82 0.98
CA MET A 37 -1.48 11.66 2.16
C MET A 37 -2.95 11.50 1.79
N TYR A 38 -3.40 12.35 0.89
CA TYR A 38 -4.79 12.35 0.47
C TYR A 38 -5.14 11.04 -0.21
N GLU A 39 -4.31 10.61 -1.15
CA GLU A 39 -4.64 9.41 -1.91
C GLU A 39 -4.54 8.15 -1.07
N ALA A 40 -3.62 8.12 -0.13
CA ALA A 40 -3.48 6.93 0.71
C ALA A 40 -4.40 6.97 1.92
N GLY A 41 -5.03 8.10 2.18
CA GLY A 41 -5.95 8.20 3.30
C GLY A 41 -5.26 8.07 4.64
N LEU A 42 -4.09 8.68 4.78
CA LEU A 42 -3.30 8.57 6.00
C LEU A 42 -3.37 9.82 6.83
N SER A 43 -3.19 9.66 8.13
CA SER A 43 -3.00 10.80 8.99
C SER A 43 -1.59 11.35 8.76
N SER A 44 -1.36 12.54 9.28
CA SER A 44 -0.04 13.15 9.13
C SER A 44 1.04 12.30 9.78
N ALA A 45 0.76 11.76 10.95
CA ALA A 45 1.74 10.94 11.64
C ALA A 45 2.02 9.64 10.88
N GLN A 46 0.98 9.00 10.38
CA GLN A 46 1.16 7.79 9.60
C GLN A 46 1.96 8.07 8.34
N LEU A 47 1.64 9.17 7.69
CA LEU A 47 2.35 9.54 6.47
C LEU A 47 3.83 9.69 6.74
N THR A 48 4.19 10.39 7.82
CA THR A 48 5.59 10.60 8.15
C THR A 48 6.30 9.27 8.33
N ASP A 49 5.70 8.36 9.05
CA ASP A 49 6.30 7.06 9.28
C ASP A 49 6.49 6.29 7.99
N TYR A 50 5.47 6.26 7.14
CA TYR A 50 5.57 5.55 5.88
C TYR A 50 6.60 6.19 4.95
N LEU A 51 6.62 7.52 4.89
CA LEU A 51 7.58 8.18 4.02
C LEU A 51 9.01 7.84 4.42
N SER A 52 9.30 7.91 5.72
CA SER A 52 10.64 7.56 6.20
C SER A 52 11.00 6.13 5.86
N PHE A 53 10.05 5.24 6.05
CA PHE A 53 10.27 3.83 5.79
C PHE A 53 10.56 3.59 4.30
N LEU A 54 9.75 4.17 3.44
CA LEU A 54 9.89 3.95 2.01
C LEU A 54 11.17 4.57 1.45
N ILE A 55 11.55 5.72 1.97
CA ILE A 55 12.79 6.34 1.54
C ILE A 55 13.97 5.50 1.99
N ARG A 56 13.92 5.01 3.22
CA ARG A 56 15.00 4.18 3.73
C ARG A 56 15.18 2.91 2.92
N LEU A 57 14.08 2.35 2.42
CA LEU A 57 14.14 1.15 1.60
C LEU A 57 14.49 1.42 0.15
N GLY A 58 14.56 2.69 -0.23
CA GLY A 58 14.89 3.01 -1.61
C GLY A 58 13.74 2.89 -2.57
N LEU A 59 12.51 2.85 -2.05
CA LEU A 59 11.34 2.75 -2.91
C LEU A 59 10.82 4.11 -3.33
N LEU A 60 11.17 5.12 -2.55
CA LEU A 60 10.70 6.46 -2.79
C LEU A 60 11.88 7.41 -2.58
N GLU A 61 11.94 8.47 -3.35
CA GLU A 61 12.98 9.47 -3.15
C GLU A 61 12.36 10.83 -2.96
N ALA A 62 13.03 11.65 -2.16
CA ALA A 62 12.57 12.99 -1.88
C ALA A 62 13.61 13.96 -2.39
N SER A 63 13.16 15.05 -2.96
CA SER A 63 14.07 16.09 -3.40
C SER A 63 13.41 17.43 -3.16
N LYS A 64 14.20 18.48 -3.24
CA LYS A 64 13.67 19.83 -3.08
C LYS A 64 13.66 20.52 -4.42
N LYS A 65 12.56 21.16 -4.71
CA LYS A 65 12.46 21.96 -5.90
C LYS A 65 11.75 23.26 -5.51
N ASN A 66 12.42 24.38 -5.73
CA ASN A 66 11.89 25.68 -5.33
C ASN A 66 11.51 25.66 -3.87
N GLU A 67 12.37 25.04 -3.06
CA GLU A 67 12.23 24.98 -1.60
C GLU A 67 11.04 24.16 -1.14
N LYS A 68 10.47 23.37 -2.04
CA LYS A 68 9.37 22.50 -1.66
C LYS A 68 9.82 21.06 -1.82
N LEU A 69 9.42 20.23 -0.86
CA LEU A 69 9.75 18.81 -0.92
C LEU A 69 8.86 18.12 -1.92
N ILE A 70 9.50 17.38 -2.81
CA ILE A 70 8.82 16.65 -3.86
C ILE A 70 9.20 15.20 -3.71
N TYR A 71 8.24 14.32 -3.87
CA TYR A 71 8.47 12.89 -3.75
C TYR A 71 8.25 12.21 -5.09
N LYS A 72 9.05 11.20 -5.35
CA LYS A 72 8.92 10.45 -6.57
C LYS A 72 9.30 9.00 -6.33
N THR A 73 8.54 8.10 -6.93
CA THR A 73 8.80 6.67 -6.79
C THR A 73 10.02 6.29 -7.63
N THR A 74 10.91 5.52 -7.02
CA THR A 74 12.12 5.08 -7.70
C THR A 74 11.81 3.90 -8.61
N ALA A 75 12.82 3.47 -9.37
CA ALA A 75 12.66 2.28 -10.21
C ALA A 75 12.32 1.07 -9.35
N LYS A 76 12.94 0.96 -8.19
CA LYS A 76 12.64 -0.13 -7.27
C LYS A 76 11.20 -0.03 -6.79
N GLY A 77 10.72 1.18 -6.54
CA GLY A 77 9.34 1.36 -6.12
C GLY A 77 8.35 0.99 -7.22
N LYS A 78 8.69 1.30 -8.46
CA LYS A 78 7.81 0.93 -9.57
C LYS A 78 7.74 -0.58 -9.70
N ARG A 79 8.84 -1.25 -9.45
CA ARG A 79 8.86 -2.69 -9.47
C ARG A 79 7.98 -3.27 -8.37
N TYR A 80 8.01 -2.67 -7.20
CA TYR A 80 7.14 -3.09 -6.11
C TYR A 80 5.68 -3.03 -6.54
N VAL A 81 5.29 -1.90 -7.13
CA VAL A 81 3.90 -1.72 -7.54
C VAL A 81 3.51 -2.78 -8.59
N LYS A 82 4.40 -3.00 -9.54
CA LYS A 82 4.12 -3.97 -10.58
C LYS A 82 3.92 -5.36 -9.99
N GLU A 83 4.81 -5.77 -9.10
CA GLU A 83 4.70 -7.11 -8.52
C GLU A 83 3.50 -7.24 -7.62
N TYR A 84 3.17 -6.16 -6.91
CA TYR A 84 2.00 -6.17 -6.06
C TYR A 84 0.73 -6.34 -6.91
N GLU A 85 0.66 -5.65 -8.04
CA GLU A 85 -0.49 -5.77 -8.92
C GLU A 85 -0.60 -7.16 -9.51
N GLU A 86 0.52 -7.77 -9.81
CA GLU A 86 0.51 -9.11 -10.33
C GLU A 86 -0.02 -10.11 -9.31
N ILE A 87 0.38 -9.93 -8.07
CA ILE A 87 -0.13 -10.81 -7.01
C ILE A 87 -1.62 -10.62 -6.84
N LYS A 88 -2.07 -9.38 -6.83
CA LYS A 88 -3.49 -9.11 -6.72
C LYS A 88 -4.26 -9.74 -7.89
N HIS A 89 -3.69 -9.64 -9.06
CA HIS A 89 -4.35 -10.16 -10.24
C HIS A 89 -4.48 -11.68 -10.15
N LEU A 90 -3.44 -12.34 -9.67
CA LEU A 90 -3.49 -13.77 -9.52
C LEU A 90 -4.59 -14.19 -8.55
N LEU A 91 -4.72 -13.50 -7.46
CA LEU A 91 -5.73 -13.84 -6.48
C LEU A 91 -7.12 -13.60 -7.02
N ARG A 92 -7.30 -12.48 -7.71
CA ARG A 92 -8.59 -12.17 -8.28
C ARG A 92 -8.99 -13.17 -9.36
N LYS A 93 -8.01 -13.57 -10.16
CA LYS A 93 -8.27 -14.50 -11.22
C LYS A 93 -8.70 -15.85 -10.67
N SER A 94 -8.06 -16.28 -9.61
CA SER A 94 -8.46 -17.51 -8.96
C SER A 94 -9.92 -17.44 -8.55
N THR A 95 -10.30 -16.32 -7.98
CA THR A 95 -11.67 -16.14 -7.56
C THR A 95 -12.62 -16.18 -8.75
N GLU A 96 -12.23 -15.54 -9.82
CA GLU A 96 -13.08 -15.45 -10.99
C GLU A 96 -13.32 -16.79 -11.65
N HIS A 97 -12.43 -17.73 -11.43
CA HIS A 97 -12.62 -19.03 -12.04
C HIS A 97 -13.53 -19.92 -11.24
N GLY A 98 -14.36 -19.31 -10.47
CA GLY A 98 -15.38 -20.08 -9.83
C GLY A 98 -15.00 -20.72 -8.55
N ILE A 99 -13.88 -20.44 -8.09
CA ILE A 99 -13.52 -20.92 -6.80
C ILE A 99 -14.16 -19.96 -5.88
N THR A 100 -15.40 -20.07 -5.84
CA THR A 100 -16.13 -19.14 -5.10
C THR A 100 -15.81 -19.18 -3.67
N ASP A 101 -15.37 -20.31 -3.22
CA ASP A 101 -15.08 -20.40 -1.83
C ASP A 101 -13.62 -20.42 -1.66
N LEU A 102 -13.08 -19.34 -1.36
CA LEU A 102 -11.70 -19.27 -1.16
C LEU A 102 -11.32 -19.37 0.23
N SER A 103 -12.25 -19.70 0.96
CA SER A 103 -11.91 -19.79 2.35
C SER A 103 -10.83 -20.78 2.64
N PRO A 104 -10.79 -20.68 2.17
CA PRO A 104 -9.94 -20.68 2.30
C PRO A 104 -9.24 -20.98 2.58
N PRO A 105 -8.92 -21.07 2.17
CA PRO A 105 -8.23 -21.30 2.25
C PRO A 105 -7.45 -21.24 2.90
N TYR A 106 -7.69 -20.94 2.80
CA TYR A 106 -7.07 -20.83 3.24
C TYR A 106 -6.93 -20.94 4.11
N SER A 107 -7.36 -21.05 4.02
CA SER A 107 -7.39 -21.16 4.58
C SER A 107 -6.89 -21.65 5.23
N PHE A 108 -6.46 -21.81 4.96
CA PHE A 108 -5.95 -22.09 5.27
C PHE A 108 -5.79 -22.35 6.26
N PRO A 109 -5.86 -22.56 6.16
CA PRO A 109 -5.98 -22.88 6.86
C PRO A 109 -6.12 -22.97 7.80
N LYS A 110 -6.51 -22.91 7.82
CA LYS A 110 -6.81 -22.99 8.53
C LYS A 110 -6.56 -23.33 9.38
N ARG A 111 -6.43 -23.24 9.33
CA ARG A 111 -6.33 -23.49 9.96
C ARG A 111 -5.97 -23.88 10.56
N SER A 112 -5.95 -23.79 10.49
CA SER A 112 -5.75 -24.04 10.89
C SER A 112 -5.58 -24.26 11.34
N ALA A 113 -5.62 -24.22 11.38
CA ALA A 113 -5.58 -24.36 11.61
C ALA A 113 -5.51 -24.69 11.82
#